data_283c096a8da947a235df46f2bf204bbf
#
_entry.id   283c096a8da947a235df46f2bf204bbf
#
_cell.length_a   1.000
_cell.length_b   1.000
_cell.length_c   1.000
_cell.angle_alpha   90.00
_cell.angle_beta   90.00
_cell.angle_gamma   90.00
#
_symmetry.space_group_name_H-M   'P 1'
#
loop_
_entity.id
_entity.type
_entity.pdbx_description
1 polymer ?
#
loop_
_entity_poly.entity_id
_entity_poly.type
_entity_poly.pdbx_seq_one_letter_code
_entity_poly.pdbx_strand_id
1 'polypeptide(L)'
;MRTSYSASKWAVRGITRTVALELGRHNINVNAVCPGIVETPRMAKLCEAKAKVRGWTVEEVYDEYVQEMALKRVTTPQDVANAVLFMASDEAQNITGQELAVDGGWDV
;
A
#
# COMPACT_ATOMS: atom_id res chain seq x y z
N MET A 1 -9.63 9.14 15.20
CA MET A 1 -9.72 10.14 14.11
C MET A 1 -8.53 9.95 13.19
N ARG A 2 -8.76 9.89 11.86
CA ARG A 2 -7.71 9.63 10.86
C ARG A 2 -7.60 10.74 9.80
N THR A 3 -8.20 11.93 10.05
CA THR A 3 -8.28 13.02 9.07
C THR A 3 -6.91 13.47 8.57
N SER A 4 -5.97 13.73 9.48
CA SER A 4 -4.61 14.15 9.10
C SER A 4 -3.85 13.06 8.34
N TYR A 5 -4.04 11.79 8.73
CA TYR A 5 -3.47 10.66 8.00
C TYR A 5 -4.03 10.57 6.58
N SER A 6 -5.36 10.61 6.43
CA SER A 6 -5.99 10.59 5.11
C SER A 6 -5.55 11.76 4.24
N ALA A 7 -5.55 12.98 4.79
CA ALA A 7 -5.09 14.17 4.07
C ALA A 7 -3.64 14.01 3.57
N SER A 8 -2.73 13.53 4.43
CA SER A 8 -1.33 13.31 4.03
C SER A 8 -1.18 12.26 2.93
N LYS A 9 -1.97 11.18 2.98
CA LYS A 9 -1.91 10.12 1.96
C LYS A 9 -2.49 10.57 0.62
N TRP A 10 -3.57 11.35 0.63
CA TRP A 10 -4.11 11.96 -0.59
C TRP A 10 -3.17 13.03 -1.17
N ALA A 11 -2.45 13.78 -0.32
CA ALA A 11 -1.44 14.72 -0.77
C ALA A 11 -0.32 14.01 -1.56
N VAL A 12 0.14 12.84 -1.12
CA VAL A 12 1.14 12.04 -1.86
C VAL A 12 0.65 11.70 -3.28
N ARG A 13 -0.62 11.31 -3.43
CA ARG A 13 -1.22 11.02 -4.75
C ARG A 13 -1.24 12.26 -5.65
N GLY A 14 -1.65 13.40 -5.11
CA GLY A 14 -1.65 14.67 -5.85
C GLY A 14 -0.24 15.08 -6.26
N ILE A 15 0.73 15.02 -5.33
CA ILE A 15 2.14 15.32 -5.58
C ILE A 15 2.70 14.40 -6.67
N THR A 16 2.44 13.10 -6.61
CA THR A 16 2.93 12.14 -7.61
C THR A 16 2.55 12.56 -9.02
N ARG A 17 1.28 12.93 -9.24
CA ARG A 17 0.80 13.36 -10.57
C ARG A 17 1.39 14.69 -11.01
N THR A 18 1.44 15.67 -10.11
CA THR A 18 1.98 17.00 -10.42
C THR A 18 3.46 16.92 -10.76
N VAL A 19 4.25 16.24 -9.94
CA VAL A 19 5.70 16.11 -10.14
C VAL A 19 6.02 15.28 -11.38
N ALA A 20 5.20 14.27 -11.71
CA ALA A 20 5.33 13.53 -12.97
C ALA A 20 5.21 14.44 -14.19
N LEU A 21 4.23 15.36 -14.19
CA LEU A 21 4.06 16.35 -15.27
C LEU A 21 5.22 17.34 -15.34
N GLU A 22 5.71 17.81 -14.20
CA GLU A 22 6.80 18.77 -14.15
C GLU A 22 8.15 18.19 -14.59
N LEU A 23 8.43 16.92 -14.20
CA LEU A 23 9.73 16.28 -14.44
C LEU A 23 9.79 15.43 -15.71
N GLY A 24 8.65 15.14 -16.36
CA GLY A 24 8.60 14.34 -17.58
C GLY A 24 9.49 14.87 -18.71
N ARG A 25 9.62 16.20 -18.84
CA ARG A 25 10.54 16.85 -19.80
C ARG A 25 12.02 16.53 -19.54
N HIS A 26 12.35 16.05 -18.35
CA HIS A 26 13.69 15.64 -17.96
C HIS A 26 13.88 14.12 -18.01
N ASN A 27 12.90 13.40 -18.58
CA ASN A 27 12.87 11.93 -18.63
C ASN A 27 12.92 11.28 -17.23
N ILE A 28 12.25 11.89 -16.26
CA ILE A 28 12.12 11.37 -14.89
C ILE A 28 10.71 10.85 -14.69
N ASN A 29 10.61 9.57 -14.36
CA ASN A 29 9.34 8.94 -13.97
C ASN A 29 9.08 9.15 -12.48
N VAL A 30 7.83 9.46 -12.16
CA VAL A 30 7.37 9.65 -10.78
C VAL A 30 6.10 8.85 -10.58
N ASN A 31 6.14 7.83 -9.76
CA ASN A 31 5.02 6.93 -9.47
C ASN A 31 4.87 6.72 -7.97
N ALA A 32 3.71 6.27 -7.53
CA ALA A 32 3.44 5.87 -6.16
C ALA A 32 3.08 4.39 -6.09
N VAL A 33 3.63 3.69 -5.09
CA VAL A 33 3.16 2.37 -4.71
C VAL A 33 2.25 2.53 -3.50
N CYS A 34 1.06 1.93 -3.57
CA CYS A 34 0.01 2.03 -2.57
C CYS A 34 -0.23 0.66 -1.92
N PRO A 35 0.52 0.32 -0.88
CA PRO A 35 0.32 -0.95 -0.18
C PRO A 35 -1.00 -0.97 0.59
N GLY A 36 -1.65 -2.13 0.62
CA GLY A 36 -2.74 -2.41 1.53
C GLY A 36 -2.26 -2.72 2.95
N ILE A 37 -2.81 -3.77 3.55
CA ILE A 37 -2.35 -4.27 4.86
C ILE A 37 -1.09 -5.08 4.62
N VAL A 38 0.02 -4.61 5.19
CA VAL A 38 1.34 -5.25 5.04
C VAL A 38 1.71 -6.01 6.32
N GLU A 39 2.17 -7.23 6.16
CA GLU A 39 2.64 -8.09 7.25
C GLU A 39 3.93 -7.50 7.87
N THR A 40 3.76 -6.81 8.97
CA THR A 40 4.82 -6.08 9.68
C THR A 40 4.65 -6.21 11.18
N PRO A 41 5.68 -5.91 12.00
CA PRO A 41 5.53 -5.85 13.45
C PRO A 41 4.43 -4.88 13.92
N ARG A 42 4.13 -3.84 13.13
CA ARG A 42 3.02 -2.93 13.40
C ARG A 42 1.66 -3.62 13.24
N MET A 43 1.51 -4.45 12.21
CA MET A 43 0.30 -5.23 11.99
C MET A 43 0.07 -6.22 13.13
N ALA A 44 1.12 -6.94 13.56
CA ALA A 44 1.04 -7.87 14.69
C ALA A 44 0.51 -7.17 15.95
N LYS A 45 1.10 -6.03 16.32
CA LYS A 45 0.63 -5.21 17.45
C LYS A 45 -0.81 -4.73 17.30
N LEU A 46 -1.26 -4.43 16.08
CA LEU A 46 -2.63 -4.03 15.81
C LEU A 46 -3.60 -5.21 16.00
N CYS A 47 -3.23 -6.41 15.56
CA CYS A 47 -4.01 -7.63 15.78
C CYS A 47 -4.13 -7.94 17.28
N GLU A 48 -3.02 -7.87 18.03
CA GLU A 48 -3.03 -8.03 19.48
C GLU A 48 -3.97 -7.04 20.18
N ALA A 49 -3.89 -5.75 19.82
CA ALA A 49 -4.73 -4.72 20.41
C ALA A 49 -6.22 -4.91 20.09
N LYS A 50 -6.56 -5.27 18.86
CA LYS A 50 -7.94 -5.56 18.44
C LYS A 50 -8.48 -6.83 19.15
N ALA A 51 -7.69 -7.90 19.19
CA ALA A 51 -8.03 -9.14 19.85
C ALA A 51 -8.41 -8.90 21.31
N LYS A 52 -7.58 -8.13 22.03
CA LYS A 52 -7.82 -7.77 23.43
C LYS A 52 -9.13 -6.99 23.64
N VAL A 53 -9.45 -6.05 22.74
CA VAL A 53 -10.67 -5.23 22.84
C VAL A 53 -11.93 -6.03 22.50
N ARG A 54 -11.83 -6.98 21.55
CA ARG A 54 -12.98 -7.75 21.07
C ARG A 54 -13.19 -9.08 21.82
N GLY A 55 -12.24 -9.51 22.63
CA GLY A 55 -12.25 -10.83 23.27
C GLY A 55 -12.01 -11.96 22.28
N TRP A 56 -11.29 -11.68 21.19
CA TRP A 56 -10.91 -12.61 20.13
C TRP A 56 -9.48 -13.09 20.31
N THR A 57 -9.09 -14.13 19.59
CA THR A 57 -7.69 -14.50 19.44
C THR A 57 -7.01 -13.59 18.40
N VAL A 58 -5.68 -13.57 18.41
CA VAL A 58 -4.89 -12.83 17.41
C VAL A 58 -5.11 -13.41 16.02
N GLU A 59 -5.21 -14.74 15.94
CA GLU A 59 -5.48 -15.49 14.70
C GLU A 59 -6.84 -15.12 14.09
N GLU A 60 -7.89 -15.02 14.90
CA GLU A 60 -9.21 -14.61 14.42
C GLU A 60 -9.19 -13.19 13.83
N VAL A 61 -8.44 -12.29 14.44
CA VAL A 61 -8.26 -10.92 13.90
C VAL A 61 -7.44 -10.92 12.62
N TYR A 62 -6.40 -11.74 12.55
CA TYR A 62 -5.59 -11.88 11.34
C TYR A 62 -6.41 -12.46 10.19
N ASP A 63 -7.19 -13.51 10.45
CA ASP A 63 -8.07 -14.14 9.47
C ASP A 63 -9.15 -13.16 8.95
N GLU A 64 -9.69 -12.28 9.81
CA GLU A 64 -10.61 -11.21 9.38
C GLU A 64 -9.96 -10.37 8.26
N TYR A 65 -8.70 -9.93 8.44
CA TYR A 65 -7.98 -9.19 7.40
C TYR A 65 -7.74 -10.03 6.14
N VAL A 66 -7.37 -11.30 6.29
CA VAL A 66 -7.18 -12.22 5.15
C VAL A 66 -8.46 -12.36 4.33
N GLN A 67 -9.62 -12.45 5.01
CA GLN A 67 -10.92 -12.59 4.32
C GLN A 67 -11.34 -11.33 3.55
N GLU A 68 -10.89 -10.14 3.97
CA GLU A 68 -11.13 -8.89 3.24
C GLU A 68 -10.36 -8.81 1.91
N MET A 69 -9.29 -9.60 1.73
CA MET A 69 -8.47 -9.59 0.51
C MET A 69 -9.05 -10.52 -0.55
N ALA A 70 -9.08 -10.10 -1.82
CA ALA A 70 -9.48 -10.95 -2.93
C ALA A 70 -8.57 -12.18 -3.06
N LEU A 71 -7.25 -12.01 -2.89
CA LEU A 71 -6.25 -13.08 -2.94
C LEU A 71 -6.18 -13.92 -1.66
N LYS A 72 -6.99 -13.63 -0.64
CA LYS A 72 -7.02 -14.36 0.65
C LYS A 72 -5.64 -14.48 1.30
N ARG A 73 -4.86 -13.41 1.22
CA ARG A 73 -3.57 -13.27 1.90
C ARG A 73 -3.24 -11.79 2.11
N VAL A 74 -2.56 -11.46 3.18
CA VAL A 74 -2.03 -10.12 3.40
C VAL A 74 -0.81 -9.86 2.52
N THR A 75 -0.57 -8.60 2.21
CA THR A 75 0.61 -8.17 1.45
C THR A 75 1.88 -8.36 2.29
N THR A 76 2.92 -8.89 1.69
CA THR A 76 4.24 -8.98 2.33
C THR A 76 5.09 -7.75 2.02
N PRO A 77 6.10 -7.42 2.84
CA PRO A 77 7.09 -6.40 2.48
C PRO A 77 7.78 -6.68 1.14
N GLN A 78 7.98 -7.95 0.80
CA GLN A 78 8.59 -8.36 -0.47
C GLN A 78 7.68 -8.05 -1.66
N ASP A 79 6.35 -8.22 -1.53
CA ASP A 79 5.41 -7.85 -2.60
C ASP A 79 5.52 -6.35 -2.93
N VAL A 80 5.63 -5.51 -1.90
CA VAL A 80 5.83 -4.05 -2.06
C VAL A 80 7.18 -3.75 -2.71
N ALA A 81 8.26 -4.40 -2.25
CA ALA A 81 9.60 -4.22 -2.81
C ALA A 81 9.67 -4.62 -4.28
N ASN A 82 9.02 -5.71 -4.67
CA ASN A 82 8.95 -6.16 -6.07
C ASN A 82 8.24 -5.14 -6.96
N ALA A 83 7.15 -4.54 -6.48
CA ALA A 83 6.45 -3.48 -7.20
C ALA A 83 7.31 -2.22 -7.38
N VAL A 84 8.07 -1.83 -6.35
CA VAL A 84 9.01 -0.71 -6.43
C VAL A 84 10.13 -1.02 -7.42
N LEU A 85 10.69 -2.22 -7.39
CA LEU A 85 11.73 -2.65 -8.33
C LEU A 85 11.24 -2.59 -9.79
N PHE A 86 10.04 -3.07 -10.06
CA PHE A 86 9.43 -2.96 -11.39
C PHE A 86 9.29 -1.49 -11.81
N MET A 87 8.71 -0.63 -10.96
CA MET A 87 8.51 0.78 -11.27
C MET A 87 9.81 1.56 -11.45
N ALA A 88 10.92 1.08 -10.88
CA ALA A 88 12.25 1.68 -10.98
C ALA A 88 13.09 1.08 -12.12
N SER A 89 12.59 0.09 -12.82
CA SER A 89 13.30 -0.62 -13.88
C SER A 89 13.06 -0.02 -15.28
N ASP A 90 13.87 -0.43 -16.26
CA ASP A 90 13.71 -0.01 -17.64
C ASP A 90 12.40 -0.50 -18.27
N GLU A 91 11.83 -1.61 -17.77
CA GLU A 91 10.54 -2.12 -18.21
C GLU A 91 9.39 -1.15 -17.91
N ALA A 92 9.55 -0.26 -16.93
CA ALA A 92 8.57 0.75 -16.55
C ALA A 92 8.88 2.15 -17.10
N GLN A 93 9.83 2.29 -18.04
CA GLN A 93 10.30 3.60 -18.52
C GLN A 93 9.19 4.51 -19.12
N ASN A 94 8.08 3.95 -19.55
CA ASN A 94 6.93 4.72 -20.08
C ASN A 94 5.76 4.78 -19.08
N ILE A 95 6.02 4.54 -17.79
CA ILE A 95 5.03 4.60 -16.72
C ILE A 95 5.39 5.77 -15.79
N THR A 96 4.57 6.81 -15.79
CA THR A 96 4.74 7.97 -14.89
C THR A 96 3.38 8.53 -14.46
N GLY A 97 3.33 9.15 -13.28
CA GLY A 97 2.12 9.71 -12.69
C GLY A 97 1.12 8.66 -12.20
N GLN A 98 1.53 7.39 -12.09
CA GLN A 98 0.64 6.29 -11.76
C GLN A 98 0.67 5.94 -10.27
N GLU A 99 -0.40 5.32 -9.82
CA GLU A 99 -0.58 4.77 -8.49
C GLU A 99 -0.78 3.27 -8.63
N LEU A 100 0.17 2.48 -8.16
CA LEU A 100 0.10 1.02 -8.22
C LEU A 100 -0.34 0.47 -6.86
N ALA A 101 -1.54 -0.07 -6.80
CA ALA A 101 -2.01 -0.80 -5.62
C ALA A 101 -1.27 -2.14 -5.49
N VAL A 102 -0.81 -2.44 -4.27
CA VAL A 102 -0.18 -3.71 -3.89
C VAL A 102 -0.86 -4.16 -2.60
N ASP A 103 -2.07 -4.64 -2.72
CA ASP A 103 -3.00 -4.80 -1.60
C ASP A 103 -3.75 -6.14 -1.59
N GLY A 104 -3.44 -7.03 -2.54
CA GLY A 104 -4.11 -8.33 -2.66
C GLY A 104 -5.59 -8.22 -3.07
N GLY A 105 -6.01 -7.07 -3.62
CA GLY A 105 -7.39 -6.79 -3.94
C GLY A 105 -8.21 -6.47 -2.70
N TRP A 106 -7.68 -5.59 -1.84
CA TRP A 106 -8.40 -5.09 -0.68
C TRP A 106 -9.39 -4.01 -1.12
N ASP A 107 -10.65 -4.21 -0.79
CA ASP A 107 -11.75 -3.27 -1.06
C ASP A 107 -11.97 -2.98 -2.58
N VAL A 108 -11.89 -4.04 -3.40
CA VAL A 108 -12.25 -4.01 -4.83
C VAL A 108 -13.65 -4.54 -5.09
#